data_48885aeeaa26066d928f2568001f96a2
#
_entry.id   48885aeeaa26066d928f2568001f96a2
#
_cell.length_a   1.000
_cell.length_b   1.000
_cell.length_c   1.000
_cell.angle_alpha   90.00
_cell.angle_beta   90.00
_cell.angle_gamma   90.00
#
_symmetry.space_group_name_H-M   'P 1'
#
loop_
_entity.id
_entity.type
_entity.pdbx_description
1 polymer ?
#
loop_
_entity_poly.entity_id
_entity_poly.type
_entity_poly.pdbx_seq_one_letter_code
_entity_poly.pdbx_strand_id
1 'polypeptide(L)'
;MLIIFTMLVLGALLGFIGAGGAGFVIALLTVVFSIDIHTALGTSLAAMSFTSLSGAYSHFQEKNIHLKIGLIVGIFAAIGSFIGAKFAALIPADFLHYLTASMLFLSAILILVKLFLLKDTANQKLMGNAELWIKSIILGIITGIMSGTFGIGSAPFIQLGLLMLLNLSVRQSVGTTMLVIIPISLGGGLGYITEGYVDFLLLLKVLIGTMSGAYIGAKFTNLAPKSLLKTAIFATPAAAGLILLF
;
A
#
# COMPACT_ATOMS: atom_id res chain seq x y z
N MET A 1 3.42 -22.34 -11.91
CA MET A 1 4.55 -22.58 -10.97
C MET A 1 5.50 -21.37 -10.91
N LEU A 2 5.93 -20.83 -12.05
CA LEU A 2 6.87 -19.69 -12.08
C LEU A 2 6.35 -18.48 -11.30
N ILE A 3 5.08 -18.08 -11.47
CA ILE A 3 4.45 -16.97 -10.74
C ILE A 3 4.55 -17.16 -9.21
N ILE A 4 4.24 -18.36 -8.70
CA ILE A 4 4.30 -18.64 -7.25
C ILE A 4 5.73 -18.47 -6.73
N PHE A 5 6.71 -19.00 -7.46
CA PHE A 5 8.12 -18.88 -7.07
C PHE A 5 8.60 -17.42 -7.08
N THR A 6 8.29 -16.68 -8.14
CA THR A 6 8.65 -15.26 -8.25
C THR A 6 7.97 -14.45 -7.14
N MET A 7 6.69 -14.71 -6.87
CA MET A 7 5.95 -14.05 -5.80
C MET A 7 6.44 -14.45 -4.41
N LEU A 8 7.00 -15.66 -4.23
CA LEU A 8 7.64 -16.08 -2.99
C LEU A 8 8.93 -15.29 -2.74
N VAL A 9 9.78 -15.15 -3.74
CA VAL A 9 11.02 -14.35 -3.64
C VAL A 9 10.67 -12.89 -3.38
N LEU A 10 9.71 -12.35 -4.14
CA LEU A 10 9.21 -10.99 -3.93
C LEU A 10 8.62 -10.82 -2.54
N GLY A 11 7.76 -11.74 -2.11
CA GLY A 11 7.17 -11.74 -0.78
C GLY A 11 8.23 -11.74 0.32
N ALA A 12 9.31 -12.52 0.15
CA ALA A 12 10.42 -12.52 1.10
C ALA A 12 11.12 -11.15 1.17
N LEU A 13 11.35 -10.49 0.03
CA LEU A 13 11.88 -9.13 -0.01
C LEU A 13 10.94 -8.14 0.69
N LEU A 14 9.64 -8.20 0.39
CA LEU A 14 8.64 -7.30 0.96
C LEU A 14 8.47 -7.52 2.46
N GLY A 15 8.44 -8.78 2.91
CA GLY A 15 8.40 -9.14 4.32
C GLY A 15 9.65 -8.68 5.08
N PHE A 16 10.82 -8.81 4.47
CA PHE A 16 12.09 -8.31 5.01
C PHE A 16 12.10 -6.78 5.17
N ILE A 17 11.56 -6.05 4.20
CA ILE A 17 11.53 -4.59 4.20
C ILE A 17 10.42 -4.04 5.11
N GLY A 18 9.34 -4.81 5.34
CA GLY A 18 8.16 -4.36 6.08
C GLY A 18 7.36 -3.26 5.37
N ALA A 19 7.53 -3.13 4.05
CA ALA A 19 6.83 -2.17 3.23
C ALA A 19 5.70 -2.86 2.45
N GLY A 20 4.51 -2.27 2.44
CA GLY A 20 3.43 -2.73 1.57
C GLY A 20 3.85 -2.62 0.10
N GLY A 21 4.20 -3.75 -0.51
CA GLY A 21 4.85 -3.80 -1.82
C GLY A 21 3.94 -4.03 -3.01
N ALA A 22 2.67 -3.58 -2.96
CA ALA A 22 1.73 -3.78 -4.07
C ALA A 22 2.29 -3.29 -5.42
N GLY A 23 2.96 -2.14 -5.43
CA GLY A 23 3.56 -1.59 -6.66
C GLY A 23 4.57 -2.53 -7.31
N PHE A 24 5.34 -3.28 -6.52
CA PHE A 24 6.29 -4.25 -7.07
C PHE A 24 5.58 -5.50 -7.62
N VAL A 25 4.51 -5.94 -6.95
CA VAL A 25 3.65 -7.03 -7.46
C VAL A 25 3.05 -6.64 -8.80
N ILE A 26 2.51 -5.40 -8.92
CA ILE A 26 1.96 -4.86 -10.16
C ILE A 26 3.02 -4.86 -11.26
N ALA A 27 4.19 -4.28 -11.00
CA ALA A 27 5.27 -4.19 -11.97
C ALA A 27 5.72 -5.57 -12.49
N LEU A 28 5.88 -6.56 -11.60
CA LEU A 28 6.24 -7.92 -12.00
C LEU A 28 5.11 -8.61 -12.78
N LEU A 29 3.87 -8.51 -12.35
CA LEU A 29 2.74 -9.11 -13.06
C LEU A 29 2.62 -8.53 -14.47
N THR A 30 2.80 -7.22 -14.61
CA THR A 30 2.61 -6.54 -15.90
C THR A 30 3.80 -6.78 -16.84
N VAL A 31 5.03 -6.54 -16.37
CA VAL A 31 6.22 -6.56 -17.25
C VAL A 31 6.77 -7.97 -17.44
N VAL A 32 6.90 -8.75 -16.36
CA VAL A 32 7.52 -10.09 -16.45
C VAL A 32 6.52 -11.15 -16.90
N PHE A 33 5.27 -11.05 -16.46
CA PHE A 33 4.25 -12.05 -16.80
C PHE A 33 3.27 -11.59 -17.87
N SER A 34 3.44 -10.37 -18.41
CA SER A 34 2.59 -9.80 -19.47
C SER A 34 1.09 -9.85 -19.12
N ILE A 35 0.78 -9.68 -17.84
CA ILE A 35 -0.60 -9.56 -17.36
C ILE A 35 -1.09 -8.14 -17.62
N ASP A 36 -2.30 -8.00 -18.12
CA ASP A 36 -2.93 -6.69 -18.30
C ASP A 36 -2.87 -5.85 -17.02
N ILE A 37 -2.60 -4.54 -17.16
CA ILE A 37 -2.39 -3.64 -16.02
C ILE A 37 -3.60 -3.59 -15.10
N HIS A 38 -4.83 -3.60 -15.62
CA HIS A 38 -6.03 -3.57 -14.80
C HIS A 38 -6.14 -4.85 -13.95
N THR A 39 -5.85 -6.01 -14.56
CA THR A 39 -5.84 -7.30 -13.86
C THR A 39 -4.72 -7.35 -12.81
N ALA A 40 -3.54 -6.80 -13.11
CA ALA A 40 -2.44 -6.70 -12.16
C ALA A 40 -2.79 -5.80 -10.98
N LEU A 41 -3.43 -4.64 -11.22
CA LEU A 41 -3.90 -3.72 -10.19
C LEU A 41 -4.95 -4.37 -9.27
N GLY A 42 -5.99 -4.96 -9.87
CA GLY A 42 -7.07 -5.62 -9.14
C GLY A 42 -6.56 -6.78 -8.28
N THR A 43 -5.73 -7.65 -8.87
CA THR A 43 -5.14 -8.81 -8.17
C THR A 43 -4.22 -8.36 -7.04
N SER A 44 -3.38 -7.34 -7.26
CA SER A 44 -2.47 -6.82 -6.24
C SER A 44 -3.22 -6.19 -5.06
N LEU A 45 -4.26 -5.38 -5.33
CA LEU A 45 -5.10 -4.81 -4.27
C LEU A 45 -5.82 -5.90 -3.48
N ALA A 46 -6.43 -6.87 -4.16
CA ALA A 46 -7.09 -7.98 -3.48
C ALA A 46 -6.09 -8.78 -2.60
N ALA A 47 -4.88 -9.01 -3.08
CA ALA A 47 -3.83 -9.68 -2.31
C ALA A 47 -3.38 -8.86 -1.10
N MET A 48 -3.32 -7.53 -1.21
CA MET A 48 -2.95 -6.64 -0.10
C MET A 48 -3.88 -6.74 1.11
N SER A 49 -5.17 -7.03 0.92
CA SER A 49 -6.10 -7.16 2.05
C SER A 49 -5.64 -8.23 3.04
N PHE A 50 -5.09 -9.32 2.55
CA PHE A 50 -4.57 -10.41 3.38
C PHE A 50 -3.19 -10.10 3.98
N THR A 51 -2.29 -9.51 3.21
CA THR A 51 -0.94 -9.19 3.71
C THR A 51 -0.97 -8.08 4.75
N SER A 52 -1.85 -7.09 4.62
CA SER A 52 -1.99 -5.98 5.57
C SER A 52 -2.62 -6.41 6.92
N LEU A 53 -3.40 -7.49 6.95
CA LEU A 53 -3.94 -8.04 8.20
C LEU A 53 -2.82 -8.43 9.17
N SER A 54 -1.78 -9.09 8.68
CA SER A 54 -0.64 -9.50 9.51
C SER A 54 0.10 -8.27 10.09
N GLY A 55 0.35 -7.27 9.25
CA GLY A 55 0.99 -6.01 9.68
C GLY A 55 0.14 -5.24 10.70
N ALA A 56 -1.16 -5.12 10.46
CA ALA A 56 -2.08 -4.46 11.37
C ALA A 56 -2.16 -5.17 12.72
N TYR A 57 -2.20 -6.50 12.73
CA TYR A 57 -2.22 -7.29 13.97
C TYR A 57 -0.96 -7.07 14.82
N SER A 58 0.23 -7.09 14.22
CA SER A 58 1.48 -6.80 14.90
C SER A 58 1.49 -5.41 15.53
N HIS A 59 1.13 -4.38 14.75
CA HIS A 59 1.08 -3.00 15.25
C HIS A 59 -0.03 -2.77 16.29
N PHE A 60 -1.10 -3.55 16.24
CA PHE A 60 -2.14 -3.52 17.26
C PHE A 60 -1.62 -4.03 18.61
N GLN A 61 -0.87 -5.14 18.61
CA GLN A 61 -0.24 -5.65 19.82
C GLN A 61 0.75 -4.67 20.44
N GLU A 62 1.48 -3.93 19.60
CA GLU A 62 2.44 -2.90 20.03
C GLU A 62 1.78 -1.59 20.47
N LYS A 63 0.44 -1.48 20.43
CA LYS A 63 -0.35 -0.26 20.72
C LYS A 63 0.03 0.95 19.84
N ASN A 64 0.50 0.67 18.64
CA ASN A 64 0.88 1.68 17.64
C ASN A 64 -0.27 2.11 16.72
N ILE A 65 -1.51 1.67 16.97
CA ILE A 65 -2.67 1.99 16.15
C ILE A 65 -3.58 2.99 16.87
N HIS A 66 -3.93 4.07 16.19
CA HIS A 66 -4.99 4.96 16.62
C HIS A 66 -6.32 4.52 16.02
N LEU A 67 -7.03 3.61 16.73
CA LEU A 67 -8.23 2.93 16.22
C LEU A 67 -9.29 3.88 15.67
N LYS A 68 -9.65 4.95 16.41
CA LYS A 68 -10.70 5.90 15.98
C LYS A 68 -10.35 6.53 14.63
N ILE A 69 -9.14 7.06 14.49
CA ILE A 69 -8.68 7.70 13.25
C ILE A 69 -8.58 6.64 12.13
N GLY A 70 -7.97 5.49 12.42
CA GLY A 70 -7.81 4.42 11.44
C GLY A 70 -9.12 3.89 10.88
N LEU A 71 -10.16 3.75 11.71
CA LEU A 71 -11.48 3.32 11.25
C LEU A 71 -12.17 4.39 10.40
N ILE A 72 -12.13 5.68 10.81
CA ILE A 72 -12.75 6.75 10.03
C ILE A 72 -12.05 6.87 8.67
N VAL A 73 -10.72 7.02 8.65
CA VAL A 73 -9.95 7.10 7.41
C VAL A 73 -10.17 5.86 6.56
N GLY A 74 -10.14 4.66 7.16
CA GLY A 74 -10.29 3.39 6.47
C GLY A 74 -11.63 3.22 5.78
N ILE A 75 -12.75 3.54 6.44
CA ILE A 75 -14.09 3.43 5.86
C ILE A 75 -14.22 4.35 4.64
N PHE A 76 -13.84 5.62 4.78
CA PHE A 76 -13.92 6.56 3.67
C PHE A 76 -12.90 6.27 2.57
N ALA A 77 -11.75 5.72 2.93
CA ALA A 77 -10.77 5.27 1.97
C ALA A 77 -11.21 4.01 1.20
N ALA A 78 -11.98 3.11 1.81
CA ALA A 78 -12.59 1.97 1.10
C ALA A 78 -13.57 2.45 0.02
N ILE A 79 -14.42 3.43 0.37
CA ILE A 79 -15.36 4.04 -0.60
C ILE A 79 -14.55 4.71 -1.73
N GLY A 80 -13.56 5.52 -1.38
CA GLY A 80 -12.67 6.16 -2.36
C GLY A 80 -11.97 5.16 -3.26
N SER A 81 -11.47 4.05 -2.69
CA SER A 81 -10.75 3.02 -3.44
C SER A 81 -11.68 2.24 -4.39
N PHE A 82 -12.90 1.95 -3.98
CA PHE A 82 -13.92 1.37 -4.86
C PHE A 82 -14.22 2.28 -6.06
N ILE A 83 -14.42 3.57 -5.81
CA ILE A 83 -14.63 4.57 -6.86
C ILE A 83 -13.39 4.69 -7.75
N GLY A 84 -12.19 4.76 -7.15
CA GLY A 84 -10.92 4.82 -7.87
C GLY A 84 -10.67 3.63 -8.79
N ALA A 85 -11.03 2.41 -8.37
CA ALA A 85 -10.95 1.21 -9.19
C ALA A 85 -11.86 1.30 -10.43
N LYS A 86 -13.08 1.83 -10.26
CA LYS A 86 -13.98 2.07 -11.39
C LYS A 86 -13.46 3.14 -12.35
N PHE A 87 -12.86 4.21 -11.83
CA PHE A 87 -12.18 5.19 -12.68
C PHE A 87 -11.00 4.59 -13.44
N ALA A 88 -10.21 3.74 -12.80
CA ALA A 88 -9.10 3.04 -13.46
C ALA A 88 -9.57 2.20 -14.65
N ALA A 89 -10.72 1.54 -14.53
CA ALA A 89 -11.31 0.74 -15.60
C ALA A 89 -11.65 1.56 -16.86
N LEU A 90 -11.86 2.88 -16.72
CA LEU A 90 -12.13 3.80 -17.83
C LEU A 90 -10.86 4.35 -18.48
N ILE A 91 -9.72 4.19 -17.85
CA ILE A 91 -8.43 4.71 -18.34
C ILE A 91 -7.82 3.67 -19.28
N PRO A 92 -7.38 4.05 -20.50
CA PRO A 92 -6.65 3.14 -21.39
C PRO A 92 -5.43 2.54 -20.72
N ALA A 93 -5.17 1.25 -20.94
CA ALA A 93 -4.10 0.48 -20.29
C ALA A 93 -2.73 1.17 -20.41
N ASP A 94 -2.37 1.65 -21.61
CA ASP A 94 -1.09 2.33 -21.83
C ASP A 94 -0.92 3.57 -20.97
N PHE A 95 -1.98 4.38 -20.85
CA PHE A 95 -1.94 5.61 -20.05
C PHE A 95 -1.91 5.29 -18.55
N LEU A 96 -2.69 4.31 -18.11
CA LEU A 96 -2.73 3.85 -16.73
C LEU A 96 -1.35 3.31 -16.29
N HIS A 97 -0.64 2.66 -17.19
CA HIS A 97 0.72 2.16 -16.97
C HIS A 97 1.68 3.29 -16.57
N TYR A 98 1.73 4.37 -17.36
CA TYR A 98 2.56 5.54 -17.06
C TYR A 98 2.13 6.27 -15.81
N LEU A 99 0.82 6.39 -15.57
CA LEU A 99 0.29 7.01 -14.35
C LEU A 99 0.69 6.22 -13.10
N THR A 100 0.56 4.90 -13.13
CA THR A 100 0.96 4.03 -12.01
C THR A 100 2.46 4.13 -11.75
N ALA A 101 3.29 4.12 -12.80
CA ALA A 101 4.72 4.32 -12.67
C ALA A 101 5.07 5.68 -12.04
N SER A 102 4.44 6.76 -12.51
CA SER A 102 4.66 8.11 -11.96
C SER A 102 4.28 8.21 -10.49
N MET A 103 3.19 7.57 -10.08
CA MET A 103 2.76 7.52 -8.68
C MET A 103 3.69 6.67 -7.81
N LEU A 104 4.31 5.62 -8.35
CA LEU A 104 5.36 4.87 -7.65
C LEU A 104 6.60 5.73 -7.40
N PHE A 105 7.04 6.53 -8.37
CA PHE A 105 8.14 7.48 -8.16
C PHE A 105 7.78 8.55 -7.14
N LEU A 106 6.58 9.12 -7.24
CA LEU A 106 6.10 10.08 -6.25
C LEU A 106 6.09 9.47 -4.84
N SER A 107 5.63 8.24 -4.72
CA SER A 107 5.66 7.46 -3.47
C SER A 107 7.10 7.32 -2.93
N ALA A 108 8.07 6.99 -3.79
CA ALA A 108 9.48 6.92 -3.41
C ALA A 108 10.01 8.27 -2.91
N ILE A 109 9.71 9.36 -3.62
CA ILE A 109 10.09 10.71 -3.20
C ILE A 109 9.50 11.06 -1.82
N LEU A 110 8.22 10.76 -1.60
CA LEU A 110 7.57 11.00 -0.32
C LEU A 110 8.21 10.20 0.83
N ILE A 111 8.64 8.96 0.55
CA ILE A 111 9.38 8.16 1.53
C ILE A 111 10.73 8.82 1.86
N LEU A 112 11.45 9.35 0.86
CA LEU A 112 12.69 10.11 1.09
C LEU A 112 12.44 11.33 1.96
N VAL A 113 11.45 12.15 1.61
CA VAL A 113 11.05 13.33 2.39
C VAL A 113 10.77 12.92 3.84
N LYS A 114 10.01 11.83 4.05
CA LYS A 114 9.72 11.32 5.38
C LYS A 114 10.98 10.90 6.14
N LEU A 115 11.90 10.18 5.50
CA LEU A 115 13.09 9.64 6.15
C LEU A 115 14.11 10.71 6.55
N PHE A 116 14.20 11.80 5.78
CA PHE A 116 15.23 12.82 5.94
C PHE A 116 14.75 14.13 6.57
N LEU A 117 13.47 14.50 6.36
CA LEU A 117 12.96 15.81 6.76
C LEU A 117 12.01 15.78 7.97
N LEU A 118 11.33 14.65 8.22
CA LEU A 118 10.41 14.57 9.33
C LEU A 118 11.13 14.03 10.57
N LYS A 119 11.43 14.93 11.52
CA LYS A 119 11.81 14.56 12.89
C LYS A 119 10.53 14.19 13.67
N ASP A 120 10.69 13.30 14.66
CA ASP A 120 9.63 12.92 15.59
C ASP A 120 9.21 14.13 16.47
N THR A 121 8.46 15.03 15.89
CA THR A 121 7.81 16.11 16.64
C THR A 121 6.39 15.67 16.97
N ALA A 122 6.25 14.88 18.03
CA ALA A 122 4.96 14.54 18.61
C ALA A 122 4.38 15.78 19.33
N ASN A 123 4.10 16.84 18.58
CA ASN A 123 3.28 17.94 19.08
C ASN A 123 1.82 17.51 18.92
N GLN A 124 1.31 16.77 19.88
CA GLN A 124 -0.12 16.44 19.98
C GLN A 124 -0.90 17.71 20.29
N LYS A 125 -1.10 18.53 19.28
CA LYS A 125 -2.07 19.62 19.37
C LYS A 125 -3.45 18.99 19.54
N LEU A 126 -4.13 19.30 20.62
CA LEU A 126 -5.51 18.84 20.86
C LEU A 126 -6.38 19.32 19.70
N MET A 127 -6.79 18.39 18.87
CA MET A 127 -7.63 18.68 17.72
C MET A 127 -9.10 18.56 18.13
N GLY A 128 -9.93 19.52 17.71
CA GLY A 128 -11.37 19.44 17.96
C GLY A 128 -11.99 18.21 17.27
N ASN A 129 -13.03 17.63 17.85
CA ASN A 129 -13.67 16.44 17.29
C ASN A 129 -14.14 16.66 15.83
N ALA A 130 -14.73 17.79 15.52
CA ALA A 130 -15.19 18.11 14.16
C ALA A 130 -14.03 18.20 13.17
N GLU A 131 -12.93 18.84 13.54
CA GLU A 131 -11.73 18.98 12.72
C GLU A 131 -11.11 17.60 12.42
N LEU A 132 -11.03 16.73 13.43
CA LEU A 132 -10.55 15.37 13.30
C LEU A 132 -11.38 14.58 12.28
N TRP A 133 -12.72 14.65 12.38
CA TRP A 133 -13.60 13.95 11.45
C TRP A 133 -13.42 14.44 10.01
N ILE A 134 -13.46 15.76 9.79
CA ILE A 134 -13.34 16.37 8.46
C ILE A 134 -11.99 15.98 7.82
N LYS A 135 -10.88 16.15 8.53
CA LYS A 135 -9.55 15.81 8.02
C LYS A 135 -9.40 14.31 7.73
N SER A 136 -9.96 13.45 8.59
CA SER A 136 -9.93 11.99 8.39
C SER A 136 -10.74 11.56 7.18
N ILE A 137 -11.92 12.15 6.95
CA ILE A 137 -12.76 11.86 5.77
C ILE A 137 -12.05 12.29 4.49
N ILE A 138 -11.54 13.52 4.44
CA ILE A 138 -10.83 14.05 3.27
C ILE A 138 -9.60 13.18 2.97
N LEU A 139 -8.78 12.88 3.98
CA LEU A 139 -7.61 12.02 3.82
C LEU A 139 -8.01 10.65 3.30
N GLY A 140 -9.06 10.04 3.88
CA GLY A 140 -9.55 8.73 3.47
C GLY A 140 -9.99 8.72 2.01
N ILE A 141 -10.86 9.64 1.60
CA ILE A 141 -11.38 9.71 0.23
C ILE A 141 -10.23 9.90 -0.77
N ILE A 142 -9.36 10.88 -0.56
CA ILE A 142 -8.26 11.18 -1.49
C ILE A 142 -7.31 9.98 -1.62
N THR A 143 -6.81 9.46 -0.48
CA THR A 143 -5.86 8.34 -0.53
C THR A 143 -6.51 7.05 -1.01
N GLY A 144 -7.80 6.88 -0.74
CA GLY A 144 -8.60 5.77 -1.27
C GLY A 144 -8.71 5.82 -2.79
N ILE A 145 -9.13 6.96 -3.36
CA ILE A 145 -9.21 7.13 -4.83
C ILE A 145 -7.84 6.86 -5.46
N MET A 146 -6.78 7.45 -4.92
CA MET A 146 -5.41 7.21 -5.42
C MET A 146 -5.03 5.74 -5.37
N SER A 147 -5.36 5.06 -4.27
CA SER A 147 -5.05 3.64 -4.10
C SER A 147 -5.84 2.77 -5.08
N GLY A 148 -7.13 3.02 -5.23
CA GLY A 148 -8.00 2.30 -6.15
C GLY A 148 -7.60 2.49 -7.61
N THR A 149 -7.26 3.73 -7.99
CA THR A 149 -6.87 4.04 -9.38
C THR A 149 -5.51 3.47 -9.76
N PHE A 150 -4.52 3.57 -8.88
CA PHE A 150 -3.13 3.20 -9.21
C PHE A 150 -2.66 1.90 -8.55
N GLY A 151 -3.48 1.26 -7.73
CA GLY A 151 -3.19 -0.04 -7.13
C GLY A 151 -2.06 -0.08 -6.11
N ILE A 152 -1.41 1.04 -5.79
CA ILE A 152 -0.18 1.09 -5.00
C ILE A 152 -0.41 1.10 -3.47
N GLY A 153 -1.65 0.93 -3.02
CA GLY A 153 -2.00 0.93 -1.59
C GLY A 153 -1.80 2.25 -0.86
N SER A 154 -1.30 3.28 -1.53
CA SER A 154 -1.13 4.68 -1.04
C SER A 154 -0.49 4.82 0.36
N ALA A 155 0.24 3.80 0.84
CA ALA A 155 0.80 3.80 2.20
C ALA A 155 1.62 5.05 2.54
N PRO A 156 2.55 5.56 1.70
CA PRO A 156 3.30 6.78 2.00
C PRO A 156 2.40 8.02 2.10
N PHE A 157 1.38 8.13 1.25
CA PHE A 157 0.43 9.23 1.25
C PHE A 157 -0.44 9.22 2.51
N ILE A 158 -0.94 8.04 2.91
CA ILE A 158 -1.69 7.86 4.15
C ILE A 158 -0.82 8.22 5.34
N GLN A 159 0.42 7.71 5.41
CA GLN A 159 1.34 7.99 6.50
C GLN A 159 1.64 9.48 6.64
N LEU A 160 1.91 10.18 5.54
CA LEU A 160 2.13 11.63 5.56
C LEU A 160 0.88 12.38 5.97
N GLY A 161 -0.29 12.00 5.48
CA GLY A 161 -1.56 12.60 5.90
C GLY A 161 -1.83 12.41 7.39
N LEU A 162 -1.59 11.21 7.93
CA LEU A 162 -1.73 10.93 9.36
C LEU A 162 -0.76 11.75 10.21
N LEU A 163 0.49 11.92 9.75
CA LEU A 163 1.51 12.73 10.41
C LEU A 163 1.18 14.22 10.36
N MET A 164 0.91 14.77 9.17
CA MET A 164 0.84 16.21 8.95
C MET A 164 -0.56 16.80 9.21
N LEU A 165 -1.63 16.08 8.84
CA LEU A 165 -3.00 16.57 9.00
C LEU A 165 -3.62 16.17 10.34
N LEU A 166 -3.27 14.98 10.84
CA LEU A 166 -3.87 14.39 12.03
C LEU A 166 -2.91 14.34 13.24
N ASN A 167 -1.69 14.89 13.09
CA ASN A 167 -0.69 15.03 14.14
C ASN A 167 -0.34 13.73 14.89
N LEU A 168 -0.42 12.57 14.22
CA LEU A 168 0.01 11.31 14.82
C LEU A 168 1.54 11.23 14.86
N SER A 169 2.08 10.52 15.86
CA SER A 169 3.51 10.21 15.88
C SER A 169 3.89 9.30 14.70
N VAL A 170 5.18 9.24 14.36
CA VAL A 170 5.67 8.37 13.26
C VAL A 170 5.24 6.92 13.49
N ARG A 171 5.37 6.38 14.71
CA ARG A 171 4.97 5.01 15.04
C ARG A 171 3.46 4.80 14.87
N GLN A 172 2.66 5.71 15.40
CA GLN A 172 1.20 5.65 15.27
C GLN A 172 0.75 5.77 13.81
N SER A 173 1.40 6.63 13.01
CA SER A 173 1.05 6.76 11.59
C SER A 173 1.35 5.49 10.81
N VAL A 174 2.47 4.81 11.07
CA VAL A 174 2.80 3.52 10.43
C VAL A 174 1.77 2.45 10.80
N GLY A 175 1.52 2.25 12.10
CA GLY A 175 0.56 1.24 12.56
C GLY A 175 -0.87 1.53 12.08
N THR A 176 -1.30 2.80 12.16
CA THR A 176 -2.63 3.20 11.70
C THR A 176 -2.77 3.05 10.18
N THR A 177 -1.71 3.28 9.40
CA THR A 177 -1.71 3.03 7.95
C THR A 177 -1.98 1.56 7.64
N MET A 178 -1.36 0.62 8.37
CA MET A 178 -1.62 -0.82 8.16
C MET A 178 -3.09 -1.18 8.39
N LEU A 179 -3.73 -0.57 9.39
CA LEU A 179 -5.16 -0.73 9.61
C LEU A 179 -6.00 -0.13 8.47
N VAL A 180 -5.63 1.05 7.96
CA VAL A 180 -6.34 1.76 6.88
C VAL A 180 -6.23 1.00 5.54
N ILE A 181 -5.10 0.35 5.27
CA ILE A 181 -4.89 -0.41 4.03
C ILE A 181 -5.87 -1.58 3.91
N ILE A 182 -6.30 -2.20 4.99
CA ILE A 182 -7.25 -3.32 4.94
C ILE A 182 -8.56 -2.92 4.24
N PRO A 183 -9.33 -1.94 4.73
CA PRO A 183 -10.55 -1.54 4.04
C PRO A 183 -10.29 -0.92 2.65
N ILE A 184 -9.17 -0.22 2.43
CA ILE A 184 -8.79 0.27 1.09
C ILE A 184 -8.68 -0.88 0.10
N SER A 185 -7.92 -1.90 0.45
CA SER A 185 -7.68 -3.04 -0.45
C SER A 185 -8.93 -3.89 -0.66
N LEU A 186 -9.80 -4.01 0.34
CA LEU A 186 -11.11 -4.62 0.16
C LEU A 186 -12.00 -3.79 -0.77
N GLY A 187 -12.09 -2.48 -0.57
CA GLY A 187 -12.89 -1.60 -1.42
C GLY A 187 -12.40 -1.58 -2.87
N GLY A 188 -11.09 -1.40 -3.08
CA GLY A 188 -10.51 -1.41 -4.42
C GLY A 188 -10.57 -2.78 -5.08
N GLY A 189 -10.28 -3.86 -4.33
CA GLY A 189 -10.42 -5.23 -4.81
C GLY A 189 -11.84 -5.53 -5.27
N LEU A 190 -12.86 -5.16 -4.48
CA LEU A 190 -14.26 -5.27 -4.88
C LEU A 190 -14.57 -4.43 -6.12
N GLY A 191 -14.04 -3.21 -6.22
CA GLY A 191 -14.19 -2.37 -7.41
C GLY A 191 -13.68 -3.07 -8.66
N TYR A 192 -12.47 -3.62 -8.63
CA TYR A 192 -11.91 -4.37 -9.76
C TYR A 192 -12.63 -5.70 -10.04
N ILE A 193 -13.18 -6.37 -9.01
CA ILE A 193 -14.01 -7.58 -9.20
C ILE A 193 -15.28 -7.22 -10.00
N THR A 194 -15.94 -6.10 -9.69
CA THR A 194 -17.15 -5.69 -10.39
C THR A 194 -16.91 -5.31 -11.85
N GLU A 195 -15.69 -4.89 -12.19
CA GLU A 195 -15.27 -4.59 -13.57
C GLU A 195 -14.68 -5.83 -14.30
N GLY A 196 -14.59 -6.99 -13.63
CA GLY A 196 -14.06 -8.23 -14.22
C GLY A 196 -12.54 -8.30 -14.30
N TYR A 197 -11.82 -7.42 -13.63
CA TYR A 197 -10.35 -7.34 -13.65
C TYR A 197 -9.65 -8.11 -12.52
N VAL A 198 -10.30 -9.09 -11.91
CA VAL A 198 -9.66 -9.98 -10.93
C VAL A 198 -9.70 -11.42 -11.41
N ASP A 199 -8.53 -11.95 -11.72
CA ASP A 199 -8.35 -13.39 -11.95
C ASP A 199 -8.11 -14.08 -10.60
N PHE A 200 -9.10 -14.86 -10.14
CA PHE A 200 -9.04 -15.57 -8.86
C PHE A 200 -7.94 -16.63 -8.81
N LEU A 201 -7.62 -17.26 -9.94
CA LEU A 201 -6.55 -18.25 -10.00
C LEU A 201 -5.18 -17.55 -9.88
N LEU A 202 -5.01 -16.41 -10.55
CA LEU A 202 -3.84 -15.55 -10.40
C LEU A 202 -3.72 -15.03 -8.99
N LEU A 203 -4.81 -14.53 -8.39
CA LEU A 203 -4.87 -14.07 -7.01
C LEU A 203 -4.40 -15.15 -6.04
N LEU A 204 -4.88 -16.38 -6.19
CA LEU A 204 -4.46 -17.49 -5.34
C LEU A 204 -2.96 -17.78 -5.46
N LYS A 205 -2.41 -17.76 -6.68
CA LYS A 205 -0.96 -17.94 -6.92
C LYS A 205 -0.13 -16.82 -6.28
N VAL A 206 -0.58 -15.57 -6.42
CA VAL A 206 0.06 -14.39 -5.82
C VAL A 206 0.01 -14.47 -4.29
N LEU A 207 -1.14 -14.81 -3.70
CA LEU A 207 -1.30 -14.96 -2.26
C LEU A 207 -0.37 -16.03 -1.69
N ILE A 208 -0.39 -17.24 -2.27
CA ILE A 208 0.47 -18.34 -1.78
C ILE A 208 1.94 -17.90 -1.81
N GLY A 209 2.40 -17.31 -2.92
CA GLY A 209 3.77 -16.85 -3.05
C GLY A 209 4.10 -15.73 -2.06
N THR A 210 3.34 -14.63 -2.10
CA THR A 210 3.66 -13.43 -1.30
C THR A 210 3.51 -13.67 0.21
N MET A 211 2.49 -14.39 0.67
CA MET A 211 2.31 -14.66 2.10
C MET A 211 3.39 -15.59 2.64
N SER A 212 3.70 -16.68 1.92
CA SER A 212 4.77 -17.60 2.31
C SER A 212 6.14 -16.89 2.32
N GLY A 213 6.42 -16.11 1.28
CA GLY A 213 7.62 -15.32 1.19
C GLY A 213 7.72 -14.28 2.30
N ALA A 214 6.67 -13.51 2.52
CA ALA A 214 6.64 -12.47 3.55
C ALA A 214 6.87 -13.04 4.96
N TYR A 215 6.30 -14.20 5.26
CA TYR A 215 6.55 -14.89 6.52
C TYR A 215 8.03 -15.26 6.72
N ILE A 216 8.67 -15.75 5.67
CA ILE A 216 10.11 -16.08 5.68
C ILE A 216 10.93 -14.80 5.82
N GLY A 217 10.66 -13.78 4.99
CA GLY A 217 11.41 -12.53 4.96
C GLY A 217 11.33 -11.74 6.27
N ALA A 218 10.17 -11.70 6.90
CA ALA A 218 9.97 -11.01 8.17
C ALA A 218 10.87 -11.52 9.30
N LYS A 219 11.24 -12.80 9.29
CA LYS A 219 12.18 -13.37 10.28
C LYS A 219 13.57 -12.75 10.20
N PHE A 220 13.97 -12.26 9.05
CA PHE A 220 15.29 -11.66 8.82
C PHE A 220 15.31 -10.15 9.03
N THR A 221 14.15 -9.50 9.17
CA THR A 221 14.05 -8.03 9.34
C THR A 221 14.84 -7.54 10.56
N ASN A 222 14.75 -8.25 11.68
CA ASN A 222 15.46 -7.87 12.91
C ASN A 222 16.98 -8.05 12.85
N LEU A 223 17.49 -8.83 11.88
CA LEU A 223 18.92 -9.05 11.67
C LEU A 223 19.55 -7.97 10.78
N ALA A 224 18.73 -7.18 10.10
CA ALA A 224 19.19 -6.19 9.13
C ALA A 224 19.59 -4.87 9.82
N PRO A 225 20.69 -4.24 9.40
CA PRO A 225 21.04 -2.92 9.86
C PRO A 225 19.98 -1.89 9.40
N LYS A 226 19.67 -0.93 10.28
CA LYS A 226 18.64 0.10 10.00
C LYS A 226 18.90 0.87 8.71
N SER A 227 20.15 1.07 8.33
CA SER A 227 20.52 1.74 7.07
C SER A 227 20.05 0.94 5.86
N LEU A 228 20.25 -0.38 5.85
CA LEU A 228 19.83 -1.26 4.76
C LEU A 228 18.30 -1.24 4.59
N LEU A 229 17.56 -1.30 5.70
CA LEU A 229 16.10 -1.24 5.69
C LEU A 229 15.60 0.10 5.13
N LYS A 230 16.19 1.23 5.55
CA LYS A 230 15.83 2.54 5.02
C LYS A 230 16.03 2.64 3.51
N THR A 231 17.19 2.19 3.02
CA THR A 231 17.49 2.18 1.59
C THR A 231 16.53 1.26 0.82
N ALA A 232 16.24 0.08 1.36
CA ALA A 232 15.35 -0.88 0.74
C ALA A 232 13.89 -0.38 0.65
N ILE A 233 13.38 0.28 1.71
CA ILE A 233 12.04 0.89 1.72
C ILE A 233 11.88 1.95 0.61
N PHE A 234 12.90 2.76 0.38
CA PHE A 234 12.91 3.74 -0.72
C PHE A 234 13.12 3.10 -2.09
N ALA A 235 14.08 2.17 -2.18
CA ALA A 235 14.46 1.56 -3.45
C ALA A 235 13.32 0.70 -4.05
N THR A 236 12.47 0.09 -3.21
CA THR A 236 11.39 -0.79 -3.67
C THR A 236 10.39 -0.08 -4.59
N PRO A 237 9.72 1.02 -4.21
CA PRO A 237 8.80 1.70 -5.12
C PRO A 237 9.52 2.36 -6.30
N ALA A 238 10.76 2.84 -6.12
CA ALA A 238 11.54 3.38 -7.21
C ALA A 238 11.88 2.33 -8.27
N ALA A 239 12.32 1.14 -7.83
CA ALA A 239 12.60 0.03 -8.74
C ALA A 239 11.32 -0.49 -9.41
N ALA A 240 10.20 -0.58 -8.68
CA ALA A 240 8.91 -0.95 -9.24
C ALA A 240 8.45 0.03 -10.33
N GLY A 241 8.60 1.33 -10.09
CA GLY A 241 8.31 2.38 -11.07
C GLY A 241 9.20 2.30 -12.31
N LEU A 242 10.51 2.02 -12.13
CA LEU A 242 11.43 1.79 -13.26
C LEU A 242 11.05 0.56 -14.07
N ILE A 243 10.78 -0.57 -13.42
CA ILE A 243 10.36 -1.80 -14.11
C ILE A 243 9.07 -1.56 -14.91
N LEU A 244 8.15 -0.77 -14.37
CA LEU A 244 6.89 -0.48 -15.03
C LEU A 244 7.03 0.46 -16.23
N LEU A 245 8.11 1.24 -16.35
CA LEU A 245 8.35 2.14 -17.48
C LEU A 245 9.00 1.46 -18.70
N PHE A 246 9.62 0.32 -18.52
CA PHE A 246 10.34 -0.44 -19.55
C PHE A 246 9.69 -1.81 -19.80
#